data_449b717d8c8a13a691adf0753bf1386e
#
_entry.id   449b717d8c8a13a691adf0753bf1386e
#
_cell.length_a   1.000
_cell.length_b   1.000
_cell.length_c   1.000
_cell.angle_alpha   90.00
_cell.angle_beta   90.00
_cell.angle_gamma   90.00
#
_symmetry.space_group_name_H-M   'P 1'
#
loop_
_entity.id
_entity.type
_entity.pdbx_description
1 polymer ?
#
loop_
_entity_poly.entity_id
_entity_poly.type
_entity_poly.pdbx_seq_one_letter_code
_entity_poly.pdbx_strand_id
1 'polypeptide(L)'
;MTLPATDGFWDKVLALLTYDASSPLIFSSGLFLFLFAGFMLVYSMFRRAPMARIVYVILFSLYFYYKSSGIYFLLLIFAATSDYWIAKGIHAARSTRAKRWLVLLSVAVNLGMLAYFKYTNFLIDIANQMFGQGFMQFQNIFLPVGISFFVFQSMSYTIDIYRGQLKPLDNWCDYLFYLSFFPQLVAGPIGRARDFIPQIRQNPIVVTREMFGTGVFLILTGLFKKAIISDYISLNFVDRIFDEPLLYSGFECLAGIYGYALQIYCDFSGYSDMAIGIALLLGFRFPKNFDAPYKSATITEFWRRWHISLSTWLRDYLYISLGGNRKGKLRTYGNLLITMLLGGLWHGAAVRFILWGALHGAALALHKLWMAVVPGAKATGDRMHWWSRAAGIFFTFNLVCLGWLMFRAESMQTVELMLHQIFYNFNAAMIPQVVSGYAGAFALIAAGFLLHLMPGRADRFAQRLVSHAPLVLQIVMAAAMIWCVMQVKSSDIQPFIYFQF
;
A
#
# COMPACT_ATOMS: atom_id res chain seq x y z
N MET A 1 -31.63 35.38 -15.87
CA MET A 1 -31.61 34.26 -16.82
C MET A 1 -30.26 34.32 -17.52
N THR A 2 -29.20 33.79 -16.86
CA THR A 2 -27.86 33.73 -17.43
C THR A 2 -27.78 32.40 -18.19
N LEU A 3 -27.56 32.45 -19.47
CA LEU A 3 -27.30 31.31 -20.34
C LEU A 3 -26.11 30.54 -19.75
N PRO A 4 -26.15 29.18 -19.65
CA PRO A 4 -24.97 28.44 -19.29
C PRO A 4 -23.91 28.69 -20.34
N ALA A 5 -22.73 29.15 -19.90
CA ALA A 5 -21.56 29.24 -20.75
C ALA A 5 -21.33 27.83 -21.33
N THR A 6 -21.32 27.73 -22.65
CA THR A 6 -20.91 26.52 -23.35
C THR A 6 -19.42 26.35 -23.07
N ASP A 7 -19.08 25.49 -22.06
CA ASP A 7 -17.70 25.13 -21.79
C ASP A 7 -17.06 24.67 -23.09
N GLY A 8 -16.11 25.43 -23.59
CA GLY A 8 -15.40 25.13 -24.81
C GLY A 8 -14.64 23.82 -24.68
N PHE A 9 -14.27 23.17 -25.77
CA PHE A 9 -13.45 21.95 -25.76
C PHE A 9 -12.19 22.11 -24.87
N TRP A 10 -11.54 23.28 -24.97
CA TRP A 10 -10.34 23.58 -24.20
C TRP A 10 -10.60 23.74 -22.71
N ASP A 11 -11.75 24.26 -22.30
CA ASP A 11 -12.13 24.36 -20.87
C ASP A 11 -12.32 22.98 -20.27
N LYS A 12 -12.94 22.06 -21.01
CA LYS A 12 -13.06 20.63 -20.56
C LYS A 12 -11.70 19.94 -20.45
N VAL A 13 -10.80 20.17 -21.42
CA VAL A 13 -9.44 19.63 -21.37
C VAL A 13 -8.67 20.21 -20.19
N LEU A 14 -8.78 21.51 -19.95
CA LEU A 14 -8.11 22.18 -18.82
C LEU A 14 -8.65 21.67 -17.48
N ALA A 15 -9.97 21.54 -17.34
CA ALA A 15 -10.60 20.96 -16.15
C ALA A 15 -10.13 19.52 -15.89
N LEU A 16 -9.97 18.70 -16.95
CA LEU A 16 -9.46 17.33 -16.83
C LEU A 16 -8.00 17.29 -16.34
N LEU A 17 -7.18 18.27 -16.72
CA LEU A 17 -5.76 18.35 -16.39
C LEU A 17 -5.47 19.07 -15.05
N THR A 18 -6.42 19.85 -14.52
CA THR A 18 -6.28 20.52 -13.22
C THR A 18 -6.62 19.60 -12.07
N TYR A 19 -6.18 19.99 -10.85
CA TYR A 19 -6.47 19.25 -9.63
C TYR A 19 -7.98 19.28 -9.31
N ASP A 20 -8.49 18.10 -9.00
CA ASP A 20 -9.84 17.89 -8.47
C ASP A 20 -9.76 16.85 -7.34
N ALA A 21 -10.17 17.25 -6.13
CA ALA A 21 -10.12 16.39 -4.95
C ALA A 21 -11.05 15.17 -5.07
N SER A 22 -12.15 15.29 -5.83
CA SER A 22 -13.11 14.20 -6.05
C SER A 22 -12.62 13.16 -7.08
N SER A 23 -11.62 13.51 -7.89
CA SER A 23 -11.13 12.68 -9.00
C SER A 23 -9.59 12.61 -9.02
N PRO A 24 -8.96 12.00 -7.99
CA PRO A 24 -7.51 11.84 -7.93
C PRO A 24 -7.01 10.95 -9.06
N LEU A 25 -5.81 11.25 -9.57
CA LEU A 25 -5.19 10.45 -10.63
C LEU A 25 -4.66 9.14 -10.05
N ILE A 26 -5.24 8.02 -10.48
CA ILE A 26 -4.83 6.67 -10.09
C ILE A 26 -4.47 5.83 -11.32
N PHE A 27 -3.66 4.77 -11.14
CA PHE A 27 -3.16 3.94 -12.26
C PHE A 27 -4.26 3.21 -13.04
N SER A 28 -5.41 2.96 -12.42
CA SER A 28 -6.57 2.32 -13.07
C SER A 28 -7.49 3.32 -13.78
N SER A 29 -7.19 4.63 -13.76
CA SER A 29 -8.01 5.64 -14.45
C SER A 29 -7.67 5.72 -15.95
N GLY A 30 -8.69 5.95 -16.78
CA GLY A 30 -8.49 6.14 -18.22
C GLY A 30 -7.57 7.34 -18.52
N LEU A 31 -7.70 8.44 -17.75
CA LEU A 31 -6.82 9.61 -17.90
C LEU A 31 -5.35 9.24 -17.68
N PHE A 32 -5.05 8.41 -16.66
CA PHE A 32 -3.67 7.96 -16.42
C PHE A 32 -3.12 7.17 -17.61
N LEU A 33 -3.91 6.29 -18.20
CA LEU A 33 -3.46 5.47 -19.35
C LEU A 33 -3.09 6.34 -20.54
N PHE A 34 -3.88 7.37 -20.84
CA PHE A 34 -3.56 8.33 -21.91
C PHE A 34 -2.32 9.17 -21.60
N LEU A 35 -2.23 9.71 -20.39
CA LEU A 35 -1.07 10.48 -19.95
C LEU A 35 0.21 9.63 -19.94
N PHE A 36 0.10 8.37 -19.49
CA PHE A 36 1.24 7.45 -19.46
C PHE A 36 1.68 7.05 -20.88
N ALA A 37 0.75 6.84 -21.80
CA ALA A 37 1.11 6.58 -23.22
C ALA A 37 1.87 7.77 -23.83
N GLY A 38 1.37 9.00 -23.65
CA GLY A 38 2.06 10.23 -24.06
C GLY A 38 3.43 10.39 -23.37
N PHE A 39 3.48 10.12 -22.06
CA PHE A 39 4.72 10.14 -21.29
C PHE A 39 5.77 9.16 -21.86
N MET A 40 5.37 7.93 -22.19
CA MET A 40 6.27 6.91 -22.72
C MET A 40 6.85 7.28 -24.09
N LEU A 41 6.07 7.92 -24.95
CA LEU A 41 6.56 8.41 -26.24
C LEU A 41 7.73 9.39 -26.06
N VAL A 42 7.56 10.40 -25.21
CA VAL A 42 8.60 11.40 -24.94
C VAL A 42 9.77 10.79 -24.13
N TYR A 43 9.48 9.93 -23.14
CA TYR A 43 10.50 9.25 -22.34
C TYR A 43 11.47 8.43 -23.21
N SER A 44 10.95 7.80 -24.28
CA SER A 44 11.77 7.00 -25.18
C SER A 44 12.88 7.82 -25.88
N MET A 45 12.67 9.13 -26.06
CA MET A 45 13.64 10.05 -26.67
C MET A 45 14.84 10.32 -25.76
N PHE A 46 14.65 10.20 -24.43
CA PHE A 46 15.69 10.49 -23.45
C PHE A 46 16.52 9.27 -23.01
N ARG A 47 16.47 8.15 -23.74
CA ARG A 47 17.18 6.90 -23.36
C ARG A 47 18.68 7.08 -23.15
N ARG A 48 19.33 8.00 -23.90
CA ARG A 48 20.77 8.28 -23.84
C ARG A 48 21.10 9.62 -23.17
N ALA A 49 20.10 10.33 -22.66
CA ALA A 49 20.26 11.63 -22.01
C ALA A 49 19.82 11.56 -20.53
N PRO A 50 20.67 11.05 -19.63
CA PRO A 50 20.27 10.73 -18.25
C PRO A 50 19.71 11.94 -17.50
N MET A 51 20.30 13.13 -17.64
CA MET A 51 19.81 14.31 -16.93
C MET A 51 18.45 14.79 -17.44
N ALA A 52 18.26 14.83 -18.77
CA ALA A 52 16.97 15.18 -19.35
C ALA A 52 15.87 14.17 -18.95
N ARG A 53 16.21 12.88 -18.93
CA ARG A 53 15.32 11.82 -18.44
C ARG A 53 14.94 12.02 -16.98
N ILE A 54 15.91 12.29 -16.09
CA ILE A 54 15.69 12.55 -14.67
C ILE A 54 14.73 13.72 -14.49
N VAL A 55 15.01 14.85 -15.11
CA VAL A 55 14.17 16.05 -15.02
C VAL A 55 12.77 15.78 -15.56
N TYR A 56 12.66 15.13 -16.72
CA TYR A 56 11.36 14.79 -17.31
C TYR A 56 10.50 13.89 -16.41
N VAL A 57 11.11 12.86 -15.82
CA VAL A 57 10.40 11.98 -14.88
C VAL A 57 10.01 12.71 -13.59
N ILE A 58 10.87 13.60 -13.07
CA ILE A 58 10.53 14.44 -11.90
C ILE A 58 9.30 15.31 -12.22
N LEU A 59 9.30 16.02 -13.36
CA LEU A 59 8.20 16.88 -13.74
C LEU A 59 6.88 16.11 -13.87
N PHE A 60 6.91 14.94 -14.51
CA PHE A 60 5.72 14.08 -14.61
C PHE A 60 5.29 13.56 -13.24
N SER A 61 6.23 13.18 -12.37
CA SER A 61 5.94 12.68 -11.02
C SER A 61 5.31 13.77 -10.14
N LEU A 62 5.81 15.00 -10.22
CA LEU A 62 5.23 16.14 -9.49
C LEU A 62 3.84 16.50 -10.03
N TYR A 63 3.63 16.42 -11.35
CA TYR A 63 2.32 16.59 -11.96
C TYR A 63 1.34 15.47 -11.52
N PHE A 64 1.78 14.21 -11.52
CA PHE A 64 0.99 13.08 -11.01
C PHE A 64 0.58 13.31 -9.55
N TYR A 65 1.51 13.79 -8.72
CA TYR A 65 1.23 14.09 -7.32
C TYR A 65 0.33 15.32 -7.16
N TYR A 66 0.51 16.35 -8.00
CA TYR A 66 -0.41 17.50 -8.06
C TYR A 66 -1.84 17.06 -8.34
N LYS A 67 -2.06 16.18 -9.31
CA LYS A 67 -3.39 15.62 -9.65
C LYS A 67 -3.99 14.79 -8.50
N SER A 68 -3.19 14.28 -7.58
CA SER A 68 -3.66 13.48 -6.44
C SER A 68 -3.80 14.29 -5.14
N SER A 69 -3.02 15.36 -4.96
CA SER A 69 -2.92 16.09 -3.68
C SER A 69 -2.81 17.62 -3.83
N GLY A 70 -3.07 18.17 -5.02
CA GLY A 70 -3.02 19.62 -5.22
C GLY A 70 -1.65 20.22 -4.92
N ILE A 71 -1.64 21.37 -4.28
CA ILE A 71 -0.42 22.12 -3.94
C ILE A 71 0.53 21.39 -2.97
N TYR A 72 0.09 20.31 -2.33
CA TYR A 72 0.89 19.58 -1.36
C TYR A 72 2.09 18.84 -1.97
N PHE A 73 2.27 18.85 -3.29
CA PHE A 73 3.53 18.43 -3.92
C PHE A 73 4.74 19.27 -3.44
N LEU A 74 4.50 20.48 -2.92
CA LEU A 74 5.53 21.31 -2.30
C LEU A 74 6.09 20.69 -1.01
N LEU A 75 5.29 19.93 -0.24
CA LEU A 75 5.77 19.19 0.91
C LEU A 75 6.77 18.10 0.53
N LEU A 76 6.53 17.44 -0.59
CA LEU A 76 7.47 16.46 -1.13
C LEU A 76 8.81 17.11 -1.50
N ILE A 77 8.78 18.26 -2.17
CA ILE A 77 9.99 19.05 -2.50
C ILE A 77 10.68 19.52 -1.22
N PHE A 78 9.93 19.97 -0.23
CA PHE A 78 10.47 20.38 1.07
C PHE A 78 11.15 19.21 1.79
N ALA A 79 10.50 18.04 1.88
CA ALA A 79 11.09 16.84 2.48
C ALA A 79 12.36 16.41 1.74
N ALA A 80 12.32 16.42 0.39
CA ALA A 80 13.49 16.11 -0.41
C ALA A 80 14.65 17.10 -0.17
N THR A 81 14.36 18.38 -0.09
CA THR A 81 15.39 19.40 0.08
C THR A 81 15.99 19.36 1.48
N SER A 82 15.15 19.25 2.52
CA SER A 82 15.61 19.18 3.90
C SER A 82 16.51 17.98 4.16
N ASP A 83 16.07 16.78 3.75
CA ASP A 83 16.81 15.56 4.02
C ASP A 83 18.07 15.41 3.13
N TYR A 84 18.06 15.99 1.93
CA TYR A 84 19.27 16.07 1.11
C TYR A 84 20.39 16.84 1.83
N TRP A 85 20.08 18.01 2.39
CA TRP A 85 21.08 18.82 3.11
C TRP A 85 21.44 18.23 4.47
N ILE A 86 20.48 17.69 5.20
CA ILE A 86 20.74 16.96 6.45
C ILE A 86 21.67 15.78 6.21
N ALA A 87 21.45 15.02 5.16
CA ALA A 87 22.27 13.87 4.78
C ALA A 87 23.73 14.27 4.49
N LYS A 88 23.93 15.37 3.75
CA LYS A 88 25.27 15.95 3.55
C LYS A 88 25.91 16.40 4.86
N GLY A 89 25.14 17.04 5.73
CA GLY A 89 25.57 17.41 7.07
C GLY A 89 25.99 16.22 7.93
N ILE A 90 25.22 15.11 7.91
CA ILE A 90 25.58 13.87 8.61
C ILE A 90 26.91 13.31 8.12
N HIS A 91 27.14 13.34 6.81
CA HIS A 91 28.39 12.82 6.21
C HIS A 91 29.58 13.70 6.57
N ALA A 92 29.43 15.02 6.51
CA ALA A 92 30.48 15.99 6.79
C ALA A 92 30.81 16.12 8.29
N ALA A 93 29.86 15.78 9.18
CA ALA A 93 30.04 15.90 10.62
C ALA A 93 31.16 15.00 11.15
N ARG A 94 32.09 15.56 11.91
CA ARG A 94 33.21 14.81 12.52
C ARG A 94 32.81 14.12 13.83
N SER A 95 31.91 14.71 14.63
CA SER A 95 31.49 14.15 15.92
C SER A 95 30.26 13.25 15.80
N THR A 96 30.25 12.14 16.52
CA THR A 96 29.09 11.25 16.62
C THR A 96 27.87 11.95 17.21
N ARG A 97 28.09 12.93 18.12
CA ARG A 97 26.99 13.71 18.70
C ARG A 97 26.29 14.57 17.64
N ALA A 98 27.07 15.27 16.79
CA ALA A 98 26.51 16.06 15.69
C ALA A 98 25.73 15.19 14.71
N LYS A 99 26.27 14.03 14.33
CA LYS A 99 25.55 13.06 13.48
C LYS A 99 24.20 12.64 14.08
N ARG A 100 24.17 12.34 15.38
CA ARG A 100 22.92 11.95 16.08
C ARG A 100 21.88 13.08 16.06
N TRP A 101 22.30 14.32 16.33
CA TRP A 101 21.37 15.47 16.30
C TRP A 101 20.82 15.72 14.90
N LEU A 102 21.62 15.57 13.85
CA LEU A 102 21.15 15.73 12.48
C LEU A 102 20.15 14.63 12.09
N VAL A 103 20.39 13.37 12.50
CA VAL A 103 19.39 12.29 12.28
C VAL A 103 18.11 12.59 13.04
N LEU A 104 18.20 13.01 14.32
CA LEU A 104 17.02 13.39 15.09
C LEU A 104 16.27 14.55 14.45
N LEU A 105 16.97 15.52 13.86
CA LEU A 105 16.35 16.60 13.11
C LEU A 105 15.58 16.08 11.89
N SER A 106 16.19 15.19 11.09
CA SER A 106 15.49 14.56 9.95
C SER A 106 14.23 13.82 10.40
N VAL A 107 14.35 12.98 11.45
CA VAL A 107 13.21 12.26 12.02
C VAL A 107 12.15 13.22 12.54
N ALA A 108 12.54 14.30 13.23
CA ALA A 108 11.60 15.29 13.76
C ALA A 108 10.86 16.05 12.65
N VAL A 109 11.56 16.44 11.57
CA VAL A 109 10.93 17.10 10.41
C VAL A 109 9.94 16.16 9.74
N ASN A 110 10.33 14.93 9.44
CA ASN A 110 9.48 13.95 8.73
C ASN A 110 8.28 13.52 9.59
N LEU A 111 8.52 13.12 10.84
CA LEU A 111 7.43 12.73 11.74
C LEU A 111 6.58 13.92 12.17
N GLY A 112 7.15 15.13 12.26
CA GLY A 112 6.41 16.36 12.52
C GLY A 112 5.42 16.70 11.42
N MET A 113 5.83 16.58 10.14
CA MET A 113 4.90 16.69 9.01
C MET A 113 3.79 15.64 9.10
N LEU A 114 4.14 14.38 9.33
CA LEU A 114 3.16 13.31 9.47
C LEU A 114 2.24 13.55 10.67
N ALA A 115 2.77 14.02 11.81
CA ALA A 115 1.99 14.33 13.00
C ALA A 115 0.98 15.44 12.73
N TYR A 116 1.39 16.50 12.08
CA TYR A 116 0.50 17.61 11.77
C TYR A 116 -0.65 17.19 10.86
N PHE A 117 -0.36 16.55 9.73
CA PHE A 117 -1.40 16.23 8.75
C PHE A 117 -2.29 15.05 9.15
N LYS A 118 -1.75 14.08 9.88
CA LYS A 118 -2.48 12.84 10.18
C LYS A 118 -3.03 12.76 11.60
N TYR A 119 -2.33 13.32 12.60
CA TYR A 119 -2.68 13.07 14.00
C TYR A 119 -3.25 14.28 14.74
N THR A 120 -3.25 15.49 14.18
CA THR A 120 -3.76 16.69 14.86
C THR A 120 -5.20 16.50 15.33
N ASN A 121 -6.12 16.12 14.46
CA ASN A 121 -7.52 15.94 14.84
C ASN A 121 -7.73 14.75 15.79
N PHE A 122 -6.94 13.71 15.70
CA PHE A 122 -6.97 12.59 16.65
C PHE A 122 -6.52 13.03 18.05
N LEU A 123 -5.50 13.86 18.15
CA LEU A 123 -5.05 14.42 19.45
C LEU A 123 -6.08 15.41 20.02
N ILE A 124 -6.72 16.20 19.16
CA ILE A 124 -7.83 17.08 19.56
C ILE A 124 -9.01 16.27 20.10
N ASP A 125 -9.36 15.14 19.42
CA ASP A 125 -10.42 14.27 19.89
C ASP A 125 -10.12 13.67 21.28
N ILE A 126 -8.90 13.17 21.49
CA ILE A 126 -8.45 12.70 22.81
C ILE A 126 -8.53 13.82 23.86
N ALA A 127 -8.07 15.03 23.53
CA ALA A 127 -8.13 16.16 24.45
C ALA A 127 -9.56 16.53 24.81
N ASN A 128 -10.47 16.54 23.82
CA ASN A 128 -11.90 16.81 24.06
C ASN A 128 -12.57 15.73 24.90
N GLN A 129 -12.16 14.46 24.76
CA GLN A 129 -12.66 13.38 25.61
C GLN A 129 -12.16 13.50 27.07
N MET A 130 -10.93 13.99 27.27
CA MET A 130 -10.32 14.13 28.60
C MET A 130 -10.76 15.40 29.34
N PHE A 131 -10.89 16.51 28.63
CA PHE A 131 -11.11 17.85 29.25
C PHE A 131 -12.52 18.42 29.00
N GLY A 132 -13.38 17.70 28.27
CA GLY A 132 -14.74 18.08 27.91
C GLY A 132 -14.90 18.46 26.45
N GLN A 133 -16.10 18.20 25.90
CA GLN A 133 -16.43 18.49 24.50
C GLN A 133 -16.26 19.99 24.21
N GLY A 134 -15.53 20.30 23.12
CA GLY A 134 -15.27 21.65 22.69
C GLY A 134 -14.05 22.33 23.34
N PHE A 135 -13.24 21.61 24.14
CA PHE A 135 -11.98 22.10 24.68
C PHE A 135 -11.03 22.59 23.58
N MET A 136 -10.94 21.87 22.48
CA MET A 136 -10.22 22.26 21.26
C MET A 136 -11.10 22.08 20.02
N GLN A 137 -10.97 22.99 19.05
CA GLN A 137 -11.70 22.91 17.80
C GLN A 137 -10.96 22.03 16.79
N PHE A 138 -11.69 21.13 16.09
CA PHE A 138 -11.17 20.35 14.98
C PHE A 138 -10.68 21.27 13.86
N GLN A 139 -9.57 20.88 13.24
CA GLN A 139 -8.95 21.63 12.15
C GLN A 139 -9.34 21.06 10.80
N ASN A 140 -9.58 21.93 9.82
CA ASN A 140 -9.80 21.48 8.44
C ASN A 140 -8.44 21.17 7.77
N ILE A 141 -7.89 19.99 8.04
CA ILE A 141 -6.59 19.55 7.53
C ILE A 141 -6.82 18.52 6.44
N PHE A 142 -6.44 18.86 5.20
CA PHE A 142 -6.39 17.89 4.12
C PHE A 142 -5.17 16.95 4.30
N LEU A 143 -5.37 15.64 4.30
CA LEU A 143 -4.30 14.67 4.39
C LEU A 143 -3.69 14.41 3.00
N PRO A 144 -2.45 14.86 2.73
CA PRO A 144 -1.83 14.64 1.42
C PRO A 144 -1.61 13.14 1.16
N VAL A 145 -2.05 12.68 0.00
CA VAL A 145 -1.95 11.28 -0.40
C VAL A 145 -0.47 10.86 -0.45
N GLY A 146 -0.15 9.70 0.13
CA GLY A 146 1.22 9.16 0.10
C GLY A 146 2.21 9.78 1.09
N ILE A 147 1.81 10.78 1.92
CA ILE A 147 2.71 11.40 2.90
C ILE A 147 3.38 10.35 3.80
N SER A 148 2.65 9.36 4.25
CA SER A 148 3.16 8.27 5.09
C SER A 148 4.25 7.44 4.40
N PHE A 149 4.21 7.32 3.07
CA PHE A 149 5.18 6.55 2.29
C PHE A 149 6.47 7.32 2.05
N PHE A 150 6.39 8.56 1.54
CA PHE A 150 7.61 9.32 1.26
C PHE A 150 8.36 9.74 2.52
N VAL A 151 7.67 9.97 3.65
CA VAL A 151 8.29 10.19 4.96
C VAL A 151 9.15 9.00 5.38
N PHE A 152 8.66 7.77 5.21
CA PHE A 152 9.45 6.57 5.51
C PHE A 152 10.64 6.38 4.57
N GLN A 153 10.49 6.70 3.28
CA GLN A 153 11.58 6.66 2.33
C GLN A 153 12.66 7.69 2.69
N SER A 154 12.26 8.92 3.01
CA SER A 154 13.14 10.02 3.37
C SER A 154 13.92 9.71 4.65
N MET A 155 13.24 9.27 5.72
CA MET A 155 13.90 8.85 6.96
C MET A 155 14.87 7.69 6.74
N SER A 156 14.52 6.70 5.90
CA SER A 156 15.41 5.56 5.64
C SER A 156 16.74 6.00 5.00
N TYR A 157 16.71 6.98 4.10
CA TYR A 157 17.90 7.52 3.46
C TYR A 157 18.86 8.16 4.46
N THR A 158 18.36 9.04 5.32
CA THR A 158 19.20 9.73 6.33
C THR A 158 19.73 8.78 7.40
N ILE A 159 18.92 7.79 7.82
CA ILE A 159 19.34 6.75 8.78
C ILE A 159 20.40 5.83 8.17
N ASP A 160 20.28 5.43 6.90
CA ASP A 160 21.27 4.58 6.22
C ASP A 160 22.61 5.30 6.06
N ILE A 161 22.61 6.62 5.79
CA ILE A 161 23.82 7.43 5.76
C ILE A 161 24.46 7.53 7.15
N TYR A 162 23.66 7.77 8.19
CA TYR A 162 24.14 7.77 9.58
C TYR A 162 24.77 6.43 9.97
N ARG A 163 24.21 5.31 9.54
CA ARG A 163 24.74 3.96 9.77
C ARG A 163 25.96 3.63 8.91
N GLY A 164 26.36 4.51 7.98
CA GLY A 164 27.44 4.26 7.04
C GLY A 164 27.14 3.24 5.93
N GLN A 165 25.86 2.91 5.74
CA GLN A 165 25.42 1.94 4.74
C GLN A 165 25.23 2.57 3.35
N LEU A 166 25.12 3.90 3.29
CA LEU A 166 24.95 4.67 2.07
C LEU A 166 25.79 5.96 2.15
N LYS A 167 26.31 6.41 1.01
CA LYS A 167 26.88 7.76 0.86
C LYS A 167 25.80 8.72 0.40
N PRO A 168 25.83 10.00 0.84
CA PRO A 168 24.87 10.98 0.36
C PRO A 168 25.04 11.20 -1.14
N LEU A 169 23.93 11.48 -1.81
CA LEU A 169 23.94 11.83 -3.23
C LEU A 169 24.59 13.18 -3.46
N ASP A 170 25.35 13.29 -4.56
CA ASP A 170 26.00 14.55 -4.94
C ASP A 170 25.00 15.53 -5.56
N ASN A 171 23.96 15.02 -6.26
CA ASN A 171 23.00 15.81 -6.99
C ASN A 171 21.62 15.75 -6.32
N TRP A 172 21.06 16.92 -6.04
CA TRP A 172 19.71 17.06 -5.47
C TRP A 172 18.62 16.49 -6.39
N CYS A 173 18.74 16.63 -7.72
CA CYS A 173 17.78 16.06 -8.65
C CYS A 173 17.69 14.53 -8.56
N ASP A 174 18.80 13.82 -8.29
CA ASP A 174 18.78 12.37 -8.11
C ASP A 174 17.99 11.97 -6.84
N TYR A 175 18.14 12.77 -5.78
CA TYR A 175 17.38 12.53 -4.56
C TYR A 175 15.90 12.88 -4.73
N LEU A 176 15.58 14.00 -5.37
CA LEU A 176 14.20 14.34 -5.70
C LEU A 176 13.56 13.28 -6.61
N PHE A 177 14.30 12.76 -7.61
CA PHE A 177 13.83 11.64 -8.43
C PHE A 177 13.49 10.43 -7.58
N TYR A 178 14.40 10.02 -6.68
CA TYR A 178 14.17 8.88 -5.80
C TYR A 178 12.90 9.04 -4.96
N LEU A 179 12.71 10.21 -4.36
CA LEU A 179 11.57 10.45 -3.46
C LEU A 179 10.26 10.66 -4.22
N SER A 180 10.30 11.32 -5.38
CA SER A 180 9.11 11.68 -6.17
C SER A 180 8.68 10.64 -7.19
N PHE A 181 9.46 9.58 -7.46
CA PHE A 181 9.20 8.63 -8.53
C PHE A 181 7.77 8.08 -8.50
N PHE A 182 6.94 8.51 -9.45
CA PHE A 182 5.48 8.35 -9.40
C PHE A 182 4.99 6.90 -9.22
N PRO A 183 5.66 5.84 -9.73
CA PRO A 183 5.17 4.48 -9.51
C PRO A 183 5.15 4.07 -8.03
N GLN A 184 6.07 4.58 -7.20
CA GLN A 184 6.14 4.24 -5.78
C GLN A 184 5.49 5.29 -4.86
N LEU A 185 5.28 6.53 -5.36
CA LEU A 185 5.05 7.72 -4.55
C LEU A 185 3.80 7.63 -3.67
N VAL A 186 2.71 7.08 -4.19
CA VAL A 186 1.41 7.09 -3.52
C VAL A 186 1.23 5.87 -2.62
N ALA A 187 1.42 4.66 -3.15
CA ALA A 187 1.26 3.40 -2.42
C ALA A 187 2.04 2.23 -3.08
N GLY A 188 3.06 2.55 -3.84
CA GLY A 188 3.97 1.54 -4.39
C GLY A 188 4.82 0.89 -3.30
N PRO A 189 5.64 -0.11 -3.66
CA PRO A 189 6.60 -0.68 -2.71
C PRO A 189 7.52 0.41 -2.16
N ILE A 190 7.75 0.44 -0.83
CA ILE A 190 8.67 1.39 -0.19
C ILE A 190 10.10 1.04 -0.62
N GLY A 191 10.57 1.70 -1.69
CA GLY A 191 11.90 1.47 -2.28
C GLY A 191 13.01 1.90 -1.32
N ARG A 192 14.03 1.06 -1.17
CA ARG A 192 15.23 1.44 -0.40
C ARG A 192 16.16 2.27 -1.27
N ALA A 193 16.68 3.35 -0.70
CA ALA A 193 17.63 4.23 -1.39
C ALA A 193 18.83 3.46 -1.95
N ARG A 194 19.39 2.54 -1.17
CA ARG A 194 20.55 1.72 -1.57
C ARG A 194 20.29 0.81 -2.78
N ASP A 195 19.03 0.38 -2.99
CA ASP A 195 18.66 -0.56 -4.06
C ASP A 195 18.16 0.19 -5.31
N PHE A 196 17.57 1.37 -5.12
CA PHE A 196 16.94 2.13 -6.20
C PHE A 196 17.89 3.19 -6.82
N ILE A 197 18.63 3.94 -6.00
CA ILE A 197 19.49 5.04 -6.46
C ILE A 197 20.50 4.61 -7.53
N PRO A 198 21.16 3.43 -7.45
CA PRO A 198 22.09 3.00 -8.48
C PRO A 198 21.48 2.86 -9.88
N GLN A 199 20.15 2.73 -9.95
CA GLN A 199 19.42 2.56 -11.22
C GLN A 199 19.16 3.91 -11.93
N ILE A 200 19.15 5.03 -11.20
CA ILE A 200 18.76 6.35 -11.73
C ILE A 200 19.66 6.81 -12.86
N ARG A 201 20.98 6.63 -12.70
CA ARG A 201 22.02 7.11 -13.62
C ARG A 201 22.43 6.10 -14.68
N GLN A 202 21.73 4.99 -14.84
CA GLN A 202 22.01 4.04 -15.94
C GLN A 202 21.96 4.73 -17.31
N ASN A 203 22.97 4.49 -18.16
CA ASN A 203 23.06 5.09 -19.48
C ASN A 203 23.73 4.13 -20.49
N PRO A 204 23.04 3.72 -21.57
CA PRO A 204 21.61 3.94 -21.78
C PRO A 204 20.76 3.15 -20.80
N ILE A 205 19.54 3.64 -20.49
CA ILE A 205 18.58 2.82 -19.78
C ILE A 205 18.06 1.74 -20.73
N VAL A 206 18.09 0.50 -20.28
CA VAL A 206 17.73 -0.67 -21.10
C VAL A 206 16.49 -1.35 -20.52
N VAL A 207 15.44 -1.41 -21.33
CA VAL A 207 14.26 -2.24 -21.07
C VAL A 207 14.41 -3.52 -21.88
N THR A 208 14.69 -4.65 -21.20
CA THR A 208 14.78 -5.94 -21.87
C THR A 208 13.38 -6.43 -22.27
N ARG A 209 13.30 -7.37 -23.24
CA ARG A 209 12.05 -8.02 -23.63
C ARG A 209 11.34 -8.65 -22.42
N GLU A 210 12.10 -9.26 -21.52
CA GLU A 210 11.58 -9.85 -20.28
C GLU A 210 11.02 -8.78 -19.34
N MET A 211 11.70 -7.66 -19.13
CA MET A 211 11.19 -6.54 -18.33
C MET A 211 9.90 -5.98 -18.92
N PHE A 212 9.86 -5.78 -20.24
CA PHE A 212 8.67 -5.27 -20.93
C PHE A 212 7.48 -6.23 -20.76
N GLY A 213 7.65 -7.51 -21.10
CA GLY A 213 6.58 -8.50 -21.01
C GLY A 213 6.12 -8.74 -19.56
N THR A 214 7.05 -8.79 -18.61
CA THR A 214 6.71 -8.86 -17.17
C THR A 214 5.97 -7.61 -16.72
N GLY A 215 6.38 -6.43 -17.18
CA GLY A 215 5.72 -5.16 -16.88
C GLY A 215 4.28 -5.15 -17.37
N VAL A 216 4.05 -5.57 -18.62
CA VAL A 216 2.69 -5.71 -19.19
C VAL A 216 1.87 -6.72 -18.38
N PHE A 217 2.40 -7.90 -18.06
CA PHE A 217 1.71 -8.90 -17.25
C PHE A 217 1.28 -8.34 -15.88
N LEU A 218 2.17 -7.64 -15.19
CA LEU A 218 1.89 -7.08 -13.88
C LEU A 218 0.84 -5.94 -13.95
N ILE A 219 0.86 -5.11 -14.99
CA ILE A 219 -0.17 -4.08 -15.17
C ILE A 219 -1.54 -4.73 -15.43
N LEU A 220 -1.61 -5.74 -16.30
CA LEU A 220 -2.87 -6.44 -16.60
C LEU A 220 -3.43 -7.16 -15.37
N THR A 221 -2.59 -7.90 -14.64
CA THR A 221 -3.03 -8.59 -13.42
C THR A 221 -3.38 -7.60 -12.31
N GLY A 222 -2.68 -6.47 -12.22
CA GLY A 222 -2.98 -5.40 -11.29
C GLY A 222 -4.33 -4.74 -11.57
N LEU A 223 -4.62 -4.43 -12.83
CA LEU A 223 -5.93 -3.91 -13.26
C LEU A 223 -7.06 -4.92 -12.98
N PHE A 224 -6.84 -6.20 -13.27
CA PHE A 224 -7.81 -7.26 -12.98
C PHE A 224 -8.13 -7.32 -11.48
N LYS A 225 -7.11 -7.35 -10.63
CA LYS A 225 -7.28 -7.38 -9.17
C LYS A 225 -8.01 -6.15 -8.66
N LYS A 226 -7.57 -4.94 -9.06
CA LYS A 226 -8.12 -3.68 -8.56
C LYS A 226 -9.51 -3.43 -9.10
N ALA A 227 -9.66 -3.33 -10.42
CA ALA A 227 -10.89 -2.83 -11.02
C ALA A 227 -11.99 -3.90 -11.14
N ILE A 228 -11.62 -5.18 -11.33
CA ILE A 228 -12.62 -6.23 -11.54
C ILE A 228 -12.96 -6.94 -10.23
N ILE A 229 -11.96 -7.35 -9.43
CA ILE A 229 -12.24 -8.09 -8.19
C ILE A 229 -12.55 -7.11 -7.05
N SER A 230 -11.58 -6.25 -6.71
CA SER A 230 -11.68 -5.41 -5.50
C SER A 230 -12.84 -4.43 -5.55
N ASP A 231 -12.93 -3.62 -6.61
CA ASP A 231 -13.93 -2.56 -6.69
C ASP A 231 -15.35 -3.14 -6.82
N TYR A 232 -15.52 -4.23 -7.57
CA TYR A 232 -16.83 -4.89 -7.69
C TYR A 232 -17.33 -5.47 -6.36
N ILE A 233 -16.45 -6.17 -5.63
CA ILE A 233 -16.80 -6.77 -4.33
C ILE A 233 -17.11 -5.68 -3.31
N SER A 234 -16.32 -4.59 -3.31
CA SER A 234 -16.55 -3.42 -2.45
C SER A 234 -17.95 -2.88 -2.61
N LEU A 235 -18.26 -2.37 -3.80
CA LEU A 235 -19.52 -1.67 -4.08
C LEU A 235 -20.77 -2.55 -3.97
N ASN A 236 -20.67 -3.81 -4.39
CA ASN A 236 -21.83 -4.67 -4.52
C ASN A 236 -22.10 -5.56 -3.30
N PHE A 237 -21.15 -5.63 -2.34
CA PHE A 237 -21.34 -6.51 -1.20
C PHE A 237 -20.73 -5.94 0.09
N VAL A 238 -19.40 -5.71 0.14
CA VAL A 238 -18.69 -5.44 1.39
C VAL A 238 -19.11 -4.13 2.02
N ASP A 239 -19.09 -3.03 1.25
CA ASP A 239 -19.37 -1.69 1.79
C ASP A 239 -20.78 -1.62 2.40
N ARG A 240 -21.78 -2.21 1.75
CA ARG A 240 -23.16 -2.24 2.25
C ARG A 240 -23.28 -2.90 3.63
N ILE A 241 -22.52 -3.98 3.85
CA ILE A 241 -22.56 -4.73 5.12
C ILE A 241 -21.83 -3.96 6.23
N PHE A 242 -20.70 -3.34 5.91
CA PHE A 242 -19.94 -2.57 6.89
C PHE A 242 -20.59 -1.24 7.25
N ASP A 243 -21.33 -0.63 6.32
CA ASP A 243 -22.03 0.63 6.54
C ASP A 243 -23.28 0.42 7.45
N GLU A 244 -24.03 -0.67 7.27
CA GLU A 244 -25.28 -0.94 8.02
C GLU A 244 -25.37 -2.39 8.51
N PRO A 245 -24.51 -2.85 9.45
CA PRO A 245 -24.42 -4.25 9.86
C PRO A 245 -25.73 -4.84 10.38
N LEU A 246 -26.59 -4.01 10.99
CA LEU A 246 -27.86 -4.48 11.59
C LEU A 246 -28.88 -4.93 10.54
N LEU A 247 -28.74 -4.54 9.28
CA LEU A 247 -29.61 -4.97 8.19
C LEU A 247 -29.29 -6.37 7.65
N TYR A 248 -28.17 -6.95 8.09
CA TYR A 248 -27.62 -8.19 7.54
C TYR A 248 -27.55 -9.31 8.58
N SER A 249 -27.67 -10.55 8.15
CA SER A 249 -27.52 -11.73 9.00
C SER A 249 -26.05 -11.95 9.39
N GLY A 250 -25.80 -12.74 10.43
CA GLY A 250 -24.45 -13.11 10.84
C GLY A 250 -23.66 -13.83 9.76
N PHE A 251 -24.30 -14.59 8.86
CA PHE A 251 -23.63 -15.17 7.69
C PHE A 251 -23.12 -14.10 6.74
N GLU A 252 -23.94 -13.08 6.43
CA GLU A 252 -23.55 -11.98 5.54
C GLU A 252 -22.41 -11.16 6.16
N CYS A 253 -22.49 -10.86 7.46
CA CYS A 253 -21.40 -10.18 8.18
C CYS A 253 -20.08 -10.97 8.12
N LEU A 254 -20.11 -12.29 8.32
CA LEU A 254 -18.92 -13.14 8.21
C LEU A 254 -18.39 -13.19 6.76
N ALA A 255 -19.28 -13.34 5.79
CA ALA A 255 -18.92 -13.32 4.38
C ALA A 255 -18.38 -11.95 3.95
N GLY A 256 -18.91 -10.85 4.50
CA GLY A 256 -18.42 -9.50 4.32
C GLY A 256 -16.97 -9.32 4.81
N ILE A 257 -16.62 -9.88 5.97
CA ILE A 257 -15.24 -9.87 6.48
C ILE A 257 -14.29 -10.65 5.55
N TYR A 258 -14.70 -11.82 5.07
CA TYR A 258 -13.89 -12.61 4.12
C TYR A 258 -13.82 -11.93 2.74
N GLY A 259 -14.91 -11.31 2.30
CA GLY A 259 -14.92 -10.47 1.10
C GLY A 259 -13.93 -9.30 1.21
N TYR A 260 -13.94 -8.62 2.37
CA TYR A 260 -12.99 -7.55 2.62
C TYR A 260 -11.53 -8.01 2.68
N ALA A 261 -11.27 -9.19 3.23
CA ALA A 261 -9.91 -9.77 3.20
C ALA A 261 -9.39 -9.92 1.76
N LEU A 262 -10.24 -10.37 0.84
CA LEU A 262 -9.89 -10.45 -0.58
C LEU A 262 -9.82 -9.07 -1.23
N GLN A 263 -10.76 -8.17 -0.92
CA GLN A 263 -10.81 -6.81 -1.43
C GLN A 263 -9.52 -6.05 -1.12
N ILE A 264 -9.11 -5.96 0.15
CA ILE A 264 -7.89 -5.24 0.56
C ILE A 264 -6.63 -5.86 -0.05
N TYR A 265 -6.59 -7.19 -0.18
CA TYR A 265 -5.49 -7.85 -0.87
C TYR A 265 -5.45 -7.50 -2.35
N CYS A 266 -6.57 -7.58 -3.06
CA CYS A 266 -6.65 -7.31 -4.49
C CYS A 266 -6.42 -5.82 -4.79
N ASP A 267 -6.97 -4.92 -3.97
CA ASP A 267 -6.73 -3.48 -4.08
C ASP A 267 -5.24 -3.16 -3.98
N PHE A 268 -4.62 -3.56 -2.89
CA PHE A 268 -3.23 -3.16 -2.61
C PHE A 268 -2.20 -3.96 -3.41
N SER A 269 -2.38 -5.28 -3.59
CA SER A 269 -1.49 -6.05 -4.46
C SER A 269 -1.65 -5.63 -5.93
N GLY A 270 -2.86 -5.30 -6.36
CA GLY A 270 -3.14 -4.79 -7.70
C GLY A 270 -2.43 -3.46 -7.97
N TYR A 271 -2.53 -2.52 -7.03
CA TYR A 271 -1.78 -1.27 -7.11
C TYR A 271 -0.26 -1.50 -7.15
N SER A 272 0.25 -2.36 -6.26
CA SER A 272 1.68 -2.69 -6.21
C SER A 272 2.17 -3.36 -7.50
N ASP A 273 1.37 -4.27 -8.08
CA ASP A 273 1.72 -4.93 -9.35
C ASP A 273 1.76 -3.92 -10.50
N MET A 274 0.77 -3.01 -10.60
CA MET A 274 0.81 -1.92 -11.59
C MET A 274 2.03 -1.02 -11.39
N ALA A 275 2.34 -0.63 -10.16
CA ALA A 275 3.50 0.20 -9.84
C ALA A 275 4.83 -0.46 -10.27
N ILE A 276 5.01 -1.75 -9.97
CA ILE A 276 6.18 -2.53 -10.36
C ILE A 276 6.22 -2.68 -11.88
N GLY A 277 5.07 -2.97 -12.51
CA GLY A 277 4.94 -3.11 -13.95
C GLY A 277 5.33 -1.83 -14.70
N ILE A 278 4.80 -0.68 -14.28
CA ILE A 278 5.14 0.64 -14.82
C ILE A 278 6.65 0.92 -14.66
N ALA A 279 7.20 0.65 -13.48
CA ALA A 279 8.64 0.83 -13.25
C ALA A 279 9.49 -0.03 -14.18
N LEU A 280 9.10 -1.30 -14.45
CA LEU A 280 9.79 -2.18 -15.38
C LEU A 280 9.75 -1.63 -16.82
N LEU A 281 8.63 -1.05 -17.26
CA LEU A 281 8.53 -0.40 -18.57
C LEU A 281 9.45 0.82 -18.69
N LEU A 282 9.76 1.47 -17.56
CA LEU A 282 10.71 2.59 -17.48
C LEU A 282 12.18 2.14 -17.31
N GLY A 283 12.43 0.84 -17.15
CA GLY A 283 13.77 0.30 -16.94
C GLY A 283 14.20 0.20 -15.48
N PHE A 284 13.28 0.41 -14.52
CA PHE A 284 13.53 0.34 -13.08
C PHE A 284 12.94 -0.92 -12.47
N ARG A 285 13.57 -1.43 -11.41
CA ARG A 285 13.15 -2.63 -10.70
C ARG A 285 12.79 -2.32 -9.25
N PHE A 286 11.62 -2.79 -8.83
CA PHE A 286 11.20 -2.80 -7.44
C PHE A 286 11.09 -4.21 -6.88
N PRO A 287 11.25 -4.40 -5.56
CA PRO A 287 10.98 -5.68 -4.92
C PRO A 287 9.48 -5.98 -4.92
N LYS A 288 9.16 -7.28 -4.90
CA LYS A 288 7.79 -7.77 -4.70
C LYS A 288 7.25 -7.30 -3.34
N ASN A 289 5.98 -6.87 -3.31
CA ASN A 289 5.33 -6.38 -2.09
C ASN A 289 4.38 -7.39 -1.45
N PHE A 290 3.85 -8.33 -2.23
CA PHE A 290 2.95 -9.40 -1.77
C PHE A 290 3.36 -10.75 -2.34
N ASP A 291 3.27 -11.81 -1.52
CA ASP A 291 3.61 -13.18 -1.91
C ASP A 291 2.57 -14.18 -1.40
N ALA A 292 1.35 -14.14 -1.96
CA ALA A 292 0.21 -14.98 -1.58
C ALA A 292 0.05 -15.10 -0.04
N PRO A 293 -0.23 -14.01 0.68
CA PRO A 293 -0.16 -13.94 2.15
C PRO A 293 -1.16 -14.86 2.86
N TYR A 294 -2.31 -15.13 2.29
CA TYR A 294 -3.32 -16.02 2.93
C TYR A 294 -2.99 -17.51 2.84
N LYS A 295 -1.87 -17.89 2.22
CA LYS A 295 -1.28 -19.24 2.32
C LYS A 295 -0.42 -19.45 3.56
N SER A 296 -0.31 -18.45 4.41
CA SER A 296 0.57 -18.48 5.57
C SER A 296 -0.01 -19.35 6.68
N ALA A 297 0.77 -20.31 7.13
CA ALA A 297 0.40 -21.18 8.25
C ALA A 297 0.68 -20.56 9.64
N THR A 298 1.36 -19.41 9.68
CA THR A 298 1.67 -18.70 10.91
C THR A 298 1.63 -17.19 10.70
N ILE A 299 1.36 -16.43 11.76
CA ILE A 299 1.37 -14.97 11.71
C ILE A 299 2.76 -14.40 11.32
N THR A 300 3.83 -15.07 11.67
CA THR A 300 5.19 -14.69 11.25
C THR A 300 5.39 -14.89 9.76
N GLU A 301 4.87 -15.97 9.17
CA GLU A 301 4.88 -16.20 7.73
C GLU A 301 4.01 -15.16 7.01
N PHE A 302 2.84 -14.82 7.56
CA PHE A 302 1.95 -13.79 7.01
C PHE A 302 2.70 -12.45 6.83
N TRP A 303 3.38 -11.94 7.85
CA TRP A 303 4.14 -10.69 7.78
C TRP A 303 5.38 -10.74 6.89
N ARG A 304 5.84 -11.92 6.48
CA ARG A 304 6.88 -12.09 5.46
C ARG A 304 6.32 -12.04 4.03
N ARG A 305 5.00 -12.18 3.87
CA ARG A 305 4.28 -12.26 2.60
C ARG A 305 3.35 -11.07 2.34
N TRP A 306 2.91 -10.40 3.39
CA TRP A 306 2.05 -9.22 3.34
C TRP A 306 2.87 -7.95 3.46
N HIS A 307 2.66 -6.98 2.52
CA HIS A 307 3.28 -5.66 2.52
C HIS A 307 4.78 -5.72 2.88
N ILE A 308 5.53 -6.50 2.10
CA ILE A 308 6.92 -6.90 2.40
C ILE A 308 7.82 -5.69 2.59
N SER A 309 7.62 -4.64 1.78
CA SER A 309 8.41 -3.41 1.86
C SER A 309 8.22 -2.69 3.20
N LEU A 310 6.98 -2.56 3.70
CA LEU A 310 6.70 -2.00 5.03
C LEU A 310 7.20 -2.91 6.15
N SER A 311 6.91 -4.21 6.07
CA SER A 311 7.32 -5.18 7.10
C SER A 311 8.84 -5.21 7.30
N THR A 312 9.59 -5.13 6.19
CA THR A 312 11.04 -5.02 6.25
C THR A 312 11.51 -3.65 6.74
N TRP A 313 10.79 -2.57 6.38
CA TRP A 313 11.10 -1.24 6.90
C TRP A 313 10.94 -1.18 8.43
N LEU A 314 9.80 -1.62 8.96
CA LEU A 314 9.53 -1.68 10.40
C LEU A 314 10.56 -2.55 11.13
N ARG A 315 10.96 -3.69 10.55
CA ARG A 315 12.03 -4.52 11.10
C ARG A 315 13.36 -3.77 11.18
N ASP A 316 13.79 -3.15 10.07
CA ASP A 316 15.16 -2.65 9.93
C ASP A 316 15.37 -1.31 10.64
N TYR A 317 14.35 -0.44 10.65
CA TYR A 317 14.48 0.91 11.22
C TYR A 317 13.84 1.06 12.60
N LEU A 318 12.85 0.24 12.95
CA LEU A 318 12.19 0.31 14.24
C LEU A 318 12.57 -0.85 15.15
N TYR A 319 12.25 -2.09 14.78
CA TYR A 319 12.47 -3.26 15.63
C TYR A 319 13.94 -3.46 16.00
N ILE A 320 14.85 -3.39 15.03
CA ILE A 320 16.30 -3.53 15.27
C ILE A 320 16.83 -2.37 16.10
N SER A 321 16.33 -1.14 15.90
CA SER A 321 16.72 0.04 16.67
C SER A 321 16.30 -0.03 18.13
N LEU A 322 15.17 -0.69 18.45
CA LEU A 322 14.71 -0.99 19.82
C LEU A 322 15.55 -2.09 20.51
N GLY A 323 16.50 -2.69 19.77
CA GLY A 323 17.36 -3.79 20.25
C GLY A 323 17.01 -5.15 19.66
N GLY A 324 15.95 -5.27 18.89
CA GLY A 324 15.54 -6.52 18.23
C GLY A 324 15.38 -7.68 19.21
N ASN A 325 16.04 -8.80 18.91
CA ASN A 325 16.05 -10.00 19.74
C ASN A 325 17.34 -10.18 20.59
N ARG A 326 18.19 -9.14 20.67
CA ARG A 326 19.52 -9.24 21.28
C ARG A 326 19.52 -9.05 22.80
N LYS A 327 18.43 -8.50 23.38
CA LYS A 327 18.34 -8.08 24.79
C LYS A 327 17.40 -8.98 25.64
N GLY A 328 17.34 -10.28 25.33
CA GLY A 328 16.52 -11.24 26.07
C GLY A 328 15.10 -11.42 25.53
N LYS A 329 14.40 -12.47 26.01
CA LYS A 329 13.08 -12.89 25.49
C LYS A 329 11.97 -11.87 25.76
N LEU A 330 11.86 -11.37 27.00
CA LEU A 330 10.82 -10.39 27.38
C LEU A 330 10.91 -9.12 26.55
N ARG A 331 12.14 -8.58 26.38
CA ARG A 331 12.35 -7.39 25.56
C ARG A 331 12.05 -7.64 24.09
N THR A 332 12.31 -8.85 23.61
CA THR A 332 11.93 -9.24 22.24
C THR A 332 10.40 -9.17 22.04
N TYR A 333 9.62 -9.70 22.99
CA TYR A 333 8.14 -9.64 22.91
C TYR A 333 7.63 -8.21 23.00
N GLY A 334 8.17 -7.39 23.91
CA GLY A 334 7.88 -5.96 24.00
C GLY A 334 8.23 -5.21 22.71
N ASN A 335 9.40 -5.48 22.13
CA ASN A 335 9.80 -4.85 20.86
C ASN A 335 8.86 -5.21 19.68
N LEU A 336 8.38 -6.47 19.61
CA LEU A 336 7.39 -6.89 18.62
C LEU A 336 6.07 -6.13 18.81
N LEU A 337 5.57 -6.07 20.05
CA LEU A 337 4.33 -5.36 20.37
C LEU A 337 4.44 -3.88 20.03
N ILE A 338 5.50 -3.20 20.48
CA ILE A 338 5.72 -1.77 20.18
C ILE A 338 5.82 -1.53 18.66
N THR A 339 6.53 -2.39 17.95
CA THR A 339 6.67 -2.27 16.50
C THR A 339 5.32 -2.36 15.80
N MET A 340 4.46 -3.28 16.21
CA MET A 340 3.15 -3.46 15.60
C MET A 340 2.14 -2.40 16.04
N LEU A 341 2.20 -1.91 17.30
CA LEU A 341 1.40 -0.78 17.76
C LEU A 341 1.70 0.50 16.96
N LEU A 342 2.98 0.81 16.77
CA LEU A 342 3.40 1.95 15.95
C LEU A 342 3.07 1.75 14.47
N GLY A 343 3.15 0.50 13.97
CA GLY A 343 2.69 0.13 12.64
C GLY A 343 1.19 0.33 12.47
N GLY A 344 0.38 -0.03 13.47
CA GLY A 344 -1.05 0.24 13.48
C GLY A 344 -1.36 1.74 13.48
N LEU A 345 -0.72 2.50 14.35
CA LEU A 345 -0.87 3.95 14.39
C LEU A 345 -0.46 4.61 13.06
N TRP A 346 0.56 4.08 12.39
CA TRP A 346 0.97 4.56 11.06
C TRP A 346 -0.14 4.38 10.00
N HIS A 347 -0.94 3.31 10.09
CA HIS A 347 -2.07 3.10 9.17
C HIS A 347 -3.16 4.15 9.34
N GLY A 348 -3.53 4.51 10.58
CA GLY A 348 -4.59 5.48 10.79
C GLY A 348 -4.62 6.06 12.20
N ALA A 349 -5.12 7.27 12.30
CA ALA A 349 -5.26 8.04 13.53
C ALA A 349 -6.59 7.68 14.25
N ALA A 350 -6.74 6.41 14.67
CA ALA A 350 -7.90 5.94 15.41
C ALA A 350 -7.53 4.76 16.33
N VAL A 351 -8.28 4.60 17.43
CA VAL A 351 -8.07 3.53 18.41
C VAL A 351 -8.12 2.14 17.78
N ARG A 352 -8.99 1.92 16.79
CA ARG A 352 -9.12 0.65 16.06
C ARG A 352 -7.82 0.20 15.39
N PHE A 353 -7.01 1.12 14.88
CA PHE A 353 -5.70 0.80 14.30
C PHE A 353 -4.65 0.46 15.37
N ILE A 354 -4.74 1.07 16.54
CA ILE A 354 -3.90 0.70 17.70
C ILE A 354 -4.25 -0.72 18.16
N LEU A 355 -5.54 -1.06 18.24
CA LEU A 355 -6.02 -2.40 18.58
C LEU A 355 -5.63 -3.44 17.52
N TRP A 356 -5.71 -3.09 16.25
CA TRP A 356 -5.19 -3.91 15.15
C TRP A 356 -3.69 -4.20 15.33
N GLY A 357 -2.90 -3.17 15.63
CA GLY A 357 -1.47 -3.32 15.93
C GLY A 357 -1.21 -4.19 17.16
N ALA A 358 -2.00 -4.01 18.23
CA ALA A 358 -1.93 -4.82 19.44
C ALA A 358 -2.22 -6.30 19.16
N LEU A 359 -3.28 -6.59 18.38
CA LEU A 359 -3.65 -7.95 17.98
C LEU A 359 -2.49 -8.65 17.24
N HIS A 360 -1.95 -8.00 16.22
CA HIS A 360 -0.85 -8.55 15.44
C HIS A 360 0.46 -8.67 16.24
N GLY A 361 0.77 -7.69 17.08
CA GLY A 361 1.94 -7.69 17.94
C GLY A 361 1.88 -8.81 19.01
N ALA A 362 0.72 -8.97 19.65
CA ALA A 362 0.46 -10.06 20.59
C ALA A 362 0.55 -11.42 19.90
N ALA A 363 -0.06 -11.56 18.72
CA ALA A 363 0.00 -12.81 17.95
C ALA A 363 1.45 -13.20 17.56
N LEU A 364 2.27 -12.22 17.14
CA LEU A 364 3.69 -12.45 16.86
C LEU A 364 4.48 -12.87 18.12
N ALA A 365 4.22 -12.23 19.25
CA ALA A 365 4.86 -12.55 20.53
C ALA A 365 4.46 -13.94 21.02
N LEU A 366 3.16 -14.28 20.97
CA LEU A 366 2.63 -15.61 21.32
C LEU A 366 3.16 -16.68 20.39
N HIS A 367 3.21 -16.46 19.08
CA HIS A 367 3.81 -17.43 18.15
C HIS A 367 5.28 -17.67 18.45
N LYS A 368 6.03 -16.63 18.80
CA LYS A 368 7.44 -16.77 19.17
C LYS A 368 7.61 -17.51 20.52
N LEU A 369 6.71 -17.26 21.47
CA LEU A 369 6.66 -18.02 22.73
C LEU A 369 6.34 -19.50 22.47
N TRP A 370 5.33 -19.78 21.63
CA TRP A 370 4.97 -21.13 21.21
C TRP A 370 6.17 -21.90 20.64
N MET A 371 6.90 -21.28 19.71
CA MET A 371 8.12 -21.87 19.14
C MET A 371 9.25 -22.09 20.16
N ALA A 372 9.24 -21.39 21.28
CA ALA A 372 10.25 -21.52 22.31
C ALA A 372 9.91 -22.63 23.34
N VAL A 373 8.63 -22.94 23.51
CA VAL A 373 8.11 -23.86 24.55
C VAL A 373 7.76 -25.23 23.95
N VAL A 374 7.18 -25.27 22.75
CA VAL A 374 6.68 -26.53 22.16
C VAL A 374 7.77 -27.19 21.30
N PRO A 375 8.20 -28.44 21.62
CA PRO A 375 9.12 -29.19 20.78
C PRO A 375 8.55 -29.40 19.38
N GLY A 376 9.37 -29.19 18.34
CA GLY A 376 8.94 -29.36 16.95
C GLY A 376 8.17 -28.17 16.35
N ALA A 377 7.72 -27.19 17.14
CA ALA A 377 6.99 -26.01 16.65
C ALA A 377 7.82 -25.10 15.72
N LYS A 378 9.12 -25.31 15.62
CA LYS A 378 10.03 -24.60 14.69
C LYS A 378 9.95 -25.11 13.25
N ALA A 379 9.22 -26.20 13.01
CA ALA A 379 9.01 -26.69 11.65
C ALA A 379 8.18 -25.66 10.87
N THR A 380 8.70 -25.20 9.74
CA THR A 380 8.05 -24.22 8.85
C THR A 380 8.09 -24.72 7.41
N GLY A 381 7.10 -24.33 6.63
CA GLY A 381 7.04 -24.66 5.21
C GLY A 381 6.85 -26.15 4.94
N ASP A 382 7.66 -26.72 4.07
CA ASP A 382 7.56 -28.12 3.61
C ASP A 382 7.86 -29.17 4.69
N ARG A 383 8.37 -28.77 5.87
CA ARG A 383 8.64 -29.64 7.00
C ARG A 383 7.44 -29.84 7.93
N MET A 384 6.34 -29.10 7.71
CA MET A 384 5.09 -29.28 8.45
C MET A 384 4.26 -30.40 7.83
N HIS A 385 3.63 -31.23 8.69
CA HIS A 385 2.60 -32.13 8.21
C HIS A 385 1.47 -31.35 7.53
N TRP A 386 0.90 -31.87 6.45
CA TRP A 386 -0.10 -31.17 5.63
C TRP A 386 -1.31 -30.69 6.45
N TRP A 387 -1.81 -31.52 7.39
CA TRP A 387 -2.93 -31.17 8.27
C TRP A 387 -2.57 -30.05 9.28
N SER A 388 -1.35 -30.06 9.85
CA SER A 388 -0.86 -28.98 10.71
C SER A 388 -0.74 -27.67 9.92
N ARG A 389 -0.29 -27.76 8.67
CA ARG A 389 -0.23 -26.61 7.77
C ARG A 389 -1.62 -26.10 7.45
N ALA A 390 -2.58 -26.96 7.13
CA ALA A 390 -3.97 -26.58 6.83
C ALA A 390 -4.63 -25.91 8.06
N ALA A 391 -4.49 -26.50 9.25
CA ALA A 391 -4.97 -25.90 10.49
C ALA A 391 -4.29 -24.54 10.75
N GLY A 392 -2.97 -24.47 10.59
CA GLY A 392 -2.24 -23.21 10.74
C GLY A 392 -2.72 -22.12 9.79
N ILE A 393 -2.97 -22.45 8.52
CA ILE A 393 -3.55 -21.51 7.52
C ILE A 393 -4.94 -21.04 7.97
N PHE A 394 -5.81 -21.97 8.40
CA PHE A 394 -7.13 -21.63 8.86
C PHE A 394 -7.12 -20.66 10.05
N PHE A 395 -6.35 -20.96 11.10
CA PHE A 395 -6.28 -20.10 12.28
C PHE A 395 -5.58 -18.75 11.97
N THR A 396 -4.51 -18.75 11.17
CA THR A 396 -3.82 -17.51 10.79
C THR A 396 -4.73 -16.64 9.93
N PHE A 397 -5.46 -17.21 8.97
CA PHE A 397 -6.39 -16.47 8.12
C PHE A 397 -7.51 -15.82 8.95
N ASN A 398 -8.15 -16.58 9.87
CA ASN A 398 -9.22 -16.04 10.71
C ASN A 398 -8.72 -14.97 11.70
N LEU A 399 -7.53 -15.13 12.27
CA LEU A 399 -6.88 -14.08 13.09
C LEU A 399 -6.66 -12.79 12.27
N VAL A 400 -6.18 -12.93 11.05
CA VAL A 400 -5.97 -11.79 10.14
C VAL A 400 -7.30 -11.17 9.74
N CYS A 401 -8.34 -11.96 9.50
CA CYS A 401 -9.70 -11.47 9.21
C CYS A 401 -10.30 -10.67 10.38
N LEU A 402 -10.07 -11.11 11.62
CA LEU A 402 -10.43 -10.32 12.81
C LEU A 402 -9.69 -8.97 12.83
N GLY A 403 -8.41 -8.96 12.43
CA GLY A 403 -7.65 -7.72 12.22
C GLY A 403 -8.27 -6.86 11.10
N TRP A 404 -8.68 -7.46 9.99
CA TRP A 404 -9.31 -6.74 8.88
C TRP A 404 -10.67 -6.14 9.24
N LEU A 405 -11.46 -6.78 10.10
CA LEU A 405 -12.68 -6.22 10.65
C LEU A 405 -12.39 -4.88 11.36
N MET A 406 -11.40 -4.84 12.26
CA MET A 406 -10.97 -3.61 12.94
C MET A 406 -10.42 -2.56 11.96
N PHE A 407 -9.78 -3.01 10.89
CA PHE A 407 -9.16 -2.12 9.90
C PHE A 407 -10.22 -1.40 9.04
N ARG A 408 -11.28 -2.12 8.59
CA ARG A 408 -12.34 -1.59 7.71
C ARG A 408 -13.41 -0.81 8.45
N ALA A 409 -13.83 -1.30 9.61
CA ALA A 409 -14.93 -0.70 10.37
C ALA A 409 -14.68 0.80 10.61
N GLU A 410 -15.69 1.63 10.49
CA GLU A 410 -15.58 3.07 10.74
C GLU A 410 -15.38 3.39 12.22
N SER A 411 -15.97 2.56 13.10
CA SER A 411 -15.90 2.72 14.56
C SER A 411 -15.76 1.37 15.27
N MET A 412 -15.41 1.40 16.55
CA MET A 412 -15.43 0.20 17.40
C MET A 412 -16.85 -0.34 17.60
N GLN A 413 -17.87 0.53 17.55
CA GLN A 413 -19.25 0.11 17.59
C GLN A 413 -19.63 -0.76 16.39
N THR A 414 -19.18 -0.40 15.18
CA THR A 414 -19.37 -1.24 13.97
C THR A 414 -18.73 -2.62 14.15
N VAL A 415 -17.53 -2.70 14.76
CA VAL A 415 -16.88 -3.98 15.08
C VAL A 415 -17.75 -4.83 16.01
N GLU A 416 -18.27 -4.23 17.08
CA GLU A 416 -19.11 -4.89 18.05
C GLU A 416 -20.43 -5.39 17.40
N LEU A 417 -21.08 -4.54 16.60
CA LEU A 417 -22.33 -4.91 15.90
C LEU A 417 -22.12 -6.07 14.93
N MET A 418 -21.05 -6.05 14.14
CA MET A 418 -20.75 -7.16 13.21
C MET A 418 -20.48 -8.47 13.97
N LEU A 419 -19.73 -8.42 15.07
CA LEU A 419 -19.49 -9.59 15.90
C LEU A 419 -20.78 -10.09 16.55
N HIS A 420 -21.63 -9.17 17.03
CA HIS A 420 -22.94 -9.53 17.59
C HIS A 420 -23.81 -10.25 16.54
N GLN A 421 -23.88 -9.74 15.30
CA GLN A 421 -24.61 -10.39 14.23
C GLN A 421 -24.08 -11.81 13.95
N ILE A 422 -22.74 -11.98 13.89
CA ILE A 422 -22.11 -13.27 13.64
C ILE A 422 -22.45 -14.30 14.73
N PHE A 423 -22.40 -13.90 16.01
CA PHE A 423 -22.57 -14.84 17.11
C PHE A 423 -24.01 -15.09 17.51
N TYR A 424 -24.90 -14.09 17.36
CA TYR A 424 -26.27 -14.19 17.87
C TYR A 424 -27.35 -14.20 16.78
N ASN A 425 -27.08 -13.69 15.57
CA ASN A 425 -28.04 -13.58 14.49
C ASN A 425 -27.64 -14.36 13.24
N PHE A 426 -26.84 -15.43 13.42
CA PHE A 426 -26.44 -16.29 12.32
C PHE A 426 -27.61 -17.15 11.84
N ASN A 427 -28.03 -16.94 10.58
CA ASN A 427 -29.13 -17.69 9.99
C ASN A 427 -28.66 -18.52 8.79
N ALA A 428 -28.38 -19.81 9.02
CA ALA A 428 -27.92 -20.72 7.99
C ALA A 428 -28.97 -20.98 6.88
N ALA A 429 -30.29 -20.86 7.19
CA ALA A 429 -31.34 -21.09 6.20
C ALA A 429 -31.34 -20.01 5.09
N MET A 430 -30.82 -18.82 5.37
CA MET A 430 -30.73 -17.74 4.37
C MET A 430 -29.52 -17.87 3.42
N ILE A 431 -28.57 -18.76 3.69
CA ILE A 431 -27.33 -18.87 2.87
C ILE A 431 -27.63 -19.03 1.38
N PRO A 432 -28.54 -19.94 0.92
CA PRO A 432 -28.79 -20.10 -0.51
C PRO A 432 -29.38 -18.82 -1.15
N GLN A 433 -30.25 -18.12 -0.44
CA GLN A 433 -30.86 -16.88 -0.91
C GLN A 433 -29.85 -15.77 -1.01
N VAL A 434 -28.98 -15.59 0.00
CA VAL A 434 -27.90 -14.59 0.01
C VAL A 434 -26.92 -14.86 -1.11
N VAL A 435 -26.46 -16.11 -1.27
CA VAL A 435 -25.51 -16.47 -2.34
C VAL A 435 -26.12 -16.24 -3.72
N SER A 436 -27.41 -16.55 -3.92
CA SER A 436 -28.06 -16.29 -5.20
C SER A 436 -28.31 -14.80 -5.44
N GLY A 437 -28.69 -14.04 -4.40
CA GLY A 437 -28.89 -12.58 -4.50
C GLY A 437 -27.62 -11.79 -4.80
N TYR A 438 -26.48 -12.25 -4.30
CA TYR A 438 -25.15 -11.65 -4.53
C TYR A 438 -24.25 -12.55 -5.40
N ALA A 439 -24.82 -13.29 -6.35
CA ALA A 439 -24.12 -14.32 -7.11
C ALA A 439 -22.82 -13.81 -7.78
N GLY A 440 -22.83 -12.60 -8.34
CA GLY A 440 -21.66 -11.98 -8.95
C GLY A 440 -20.53 -11.74 -7.95
N ALA A 441 -20.85 -11.21 -6.76
CA ALA A 441 -19.86 -10.97 -5.70
C ALA A 441 -19.29 -12.29 -5.17
N PHE A 442 -20.13 -13.30 -4.88
CA PHE A 442 -19.67 -14.61 -4.42
C PHE A 442 -18.85 -15.35 -5.48
N ALA A 443 -19.21 -15.23 -6.76
CA ALA A 443 -18.43 -15.81 -7.86
C ALA A 443 -17.02 -15.17 -7.92
N LEU A 444 -16.90 -13.84 -7.80
CA LEU A 444 -15.61 -13.15 -7.79
C LEU A 444 -14.82 -13.42 -6.51
N ILE A 445 -15.47 -13.53 -5.35
CA ILE A 445 -14.80 -13.93 -4.10
C ILE A 445 -14.23 -15.33 -4.24
N ALA A 446 -15.01 -16.29 -4.74
CA ALA A 446 -14.55 -17.65 -4.97
C ALA A 446 -13.40 -17.70 -5.99
N ALA A 447 -13.54 -17.04 -7.13
CA ALA A 447 -12.52 -16.96 -8.16
C ALA A 447 -11.23 -16.31 -7.64
N GLY A 448 -11.34 -15.21 -6.89
CA GLY A 448 -10.19 -14.50 -6.30
C GLY A 448 -9.43 -15.36 -5.30
N PHE A 449 -10.11 -16.09 -4.41
CA PHE A 449 -9.45 -17.03 -3.49
C PHE A 449 -8.85 -18.23 -4.23
N LEU A 450 -9.53 -18.78 -5.25
CA LEU A 450 -8.96 -19.85 -6.08
C LEU A 450 -7.67 -19.41 -6.75
N LEU A 451 -7.67 -18.24 -7.40
CA LEU A 451 -6.47 -17.67 -8.01
C LEU A 451 -5.36 -17.43 -6.95
N HIS A 452 -5.73 -16.90 -5.78
CA HIS A 452 -4.77 -16.68 -4.69
C HIS A 452 -4.15 -17.99 -4.17
N LEU A 453 -4.93 -19.07 -4.13
CA LEU A 453 -4.49 -20.39 -3.68
C LEU A 453 -3.75 -21.19 -4.75
N MET A 454 -3.73 -20.75 -6.02
CA MET A 454 -3.00 -21.44 -7.09
C MET A 454 -1.51 -21.59 -6.77
N PRO A 455 -0.89 -22.73 -7.17
CA PRO A 455 0.55 -22.90 -7.02
C PRO A 455 1.32 -21.80 -7.74
N GLY A 456 2.41 -21.27 -7.16
CA GLY A 456 3.22 -20.25 -7.79
C GLY A 456 3.89 -20.68 -9.13
N ARG A 457 3.82 -21.98 -9.47
CA ARG A 457 4.20 -22.47 -10.81
C ARG A 457 3.22 -22.00 -11.88
N ALA A 458 1.93 -21.95 -11.56
CA ALA A 458 0.89 -21.47 -12.48
C ALA A 458 1.03 -19.97 -12.76
N ASP A 459 1.26 -19.18 -11.71
CA ASP A 459 1.53 -17.74 -11.85
C ASP A 459 2.77 -17.47 -12.72
N ARG A 460 3.88 -18.16 -12.45
CA ARG A 460 5.09 -18.08 -13.30
C ARG A 460 4.87 -18.53 -14.74
N PHE A 461 4.03 -19.54 -14.94
CA PHE A 461 3.68 -20.00 -16.30
C PHE A 461 2.89 -18.92 -17.06
N ALA A 462 1.85 -18.35 -16.43
CA ALA A 462 1.06 -17.25 -17.00
C ALA A 462 1.94 -16.03 -17.31
N GLN A 463 2.81 -15.65 -16.38
CA GLN A 463 3.78 -14.55 -16.59
C GLN A 463 4.69 -14.84 -17.80
N ARG A 464 5.25 -16.04 -17.91
CA ARG A 464 6.09 -16.41 -19.06
C ARG A 464 5.32 -16.38 -20.37
N LEU A 465 4.09 -16.89 -20.39
CA LEU A 465 3.24 -16.90 -21.57
C LEU A 465 3.01 -15.47 -22.09
N VAL A 466 2.61 -14.55 -21.22
CA VAL A 466 2.39 -13.14 -21.60
C VAL A 466 3.71 -12.45 -21.97
N SER A 467 4.79 -12.68 -21.21
CA SER A 467 6.08 -12.03 -21.45
C SER A 467 6.73 -12.42 -22.80
N HIS A 468 6.49 -13.64 -23.28
CA HIS A 468 7.02 -14.10 -24.56
C HIS A 468 6.03 -13.96 -25.72
N ALA A 469 4.80 -13.52 -25.44
CA ALA A 469 3.80 -13.29 -26.47
C ALA A 469 4.28 -12.23 -27.50
N PRO A 470 3.86 -12.34 -28.77
CA PRO A 470 4.07 -11.28 -29.76
C PRO A 470 3.44 -9.95 -29.28
N LEU A 471 4.06 -8.83 -29.64
CA LEU A 471 3.59 -7.51 -29.23
C LEU A 471 2.11 -7.27 -29.58
N VAL A 472 1.67 -7.71 -30.75
CA VAL A 472 0.27 -7.61 -31.19
C VAL A 472 -0.67 -8.31 -30.19
N LEU A 473 -0.31 -9.51 -29.73
CA LEU A 473 -1.12 -10.24 -28.76
C LEU A 473 -1.14 -9.54 -27.39
N GLN A 474 -0.01 -8.96 -26.96
CA GLN A 474 0.04 -8.16 -25.72
C GLN A 474 -0.85 -6.91 -25.81
N ILE A 475 -0.88 -6.24 -26.98
CA ILE A 475 -1.78 -5.10 -27.23
C ILE A 475 -3.25 -5.55 -27.19
N VAL A 476 -3.58 -6.67 -27.83
CA VAL A 476 -4.95 -7.20 -27.81
C VAL A 476 -5.37 -7.58 -26.38
N MET A 477 -4.51 -8.22 -25.60
CA MET A 477 -4.79 -8.53 -24.20
C MET A 477 -4.99 -7.24 -23.36
N ALA A 478 -4.17 -6.21 -23.59
CA ALA A 478 -4.32 -4.93 -22.90
C ALA A 478 -5.64 -4.24 -23.28
N ALA A 479 -5.99 -4.20 -24.57
CA ALA A 479 -7.27 -3.65 -25.05
C ALA A 479 -8.47 -4.42 -24.48
N ALA A 480 -8.41 -5.74 -24.46
CA ALA A 480 -9.46 -6.59 -23.87
C ALA A 480 -9.60 -6.34 -22.36
N MET A 481 -8.49 -6.19 -21.63
CA MET A 481 -8.52 -5.88 -20.21
C MET A 481 -9.13 -4.50 -19.94
N ILE A 482 -8.73 -3.48 -20.70
CA ILE A 482 -9.30 -2.13 -20.57
C ILE A 482 -10.80 -2.18 -20.87
N TRP A 483 -11.21 -2.89 -21.90
CA TRP A 483 -12.63 -3.07 -22.24
C TRP A 483 -13.40 -3.76 -21.09
N CYS A 484 -12.87 -4.84 -20.52
CA CYS A 484 -13.46 -5.51 -19.36
C CYS A 484 -13.60 -4.56 -18.17
N VAL A 485 -12.55 -3.78 -17.87
CA VAL A 485 -12.58 -2.78 -16.79
C VAL A 485 -13.69 -1.75 -17.02
N MET A 486 -13.85 -1.28 -18.27
CA MET A 486 -14.92 -0.32 -18.63
C MET A 486 -16.32 -0.92 -18.47
N GLN A 487 -16.52 -2.24 -18.70
CA GLN A 487 -17.82 -2.90 -18.51
C GLN A 487 -18.20 -3.10 -17.03
N VAL A 488 -17.20 -3.34 -16.17
CA VAL A 488 -17.41 -3.63 -14.74
C VAL A 488 -17.48 -2.34 -13.91
N LYS A 489 -16.85 -1.27 -14.40
CA LYS A 489 -16.74 -0.01 -13.67
C LYS A 489 -18.13 0.65 -13.54
N SER A 490 -18.58 0.81 -12.30
CA SER A 490 -19.68 1.74 -11.98
C SER A 490 -19.22 3.19 -12.24
N SER A 491 -20.17 4.11 -12.30
CA SER A 491 -19.90 5.55 -12.59
C SER A 491 -18.87 6.19 -11.67
N ASP A 492 -18.66 5.64 -10.47
CA ASP A 492 -17.78 6.18 -9.45
C ASP A 492 -16.42 5.50 -9.44
N ILE A 493 -15.36 6.32 -9.46
CA ILE A 493 -13.99 5.86 -9.30
C ILE A 493 -13.79 5.53 -7.83
N GLN A 494 -13.60 4.23 -7.51
CA GLN A 494 -13.24 3.83 -6.16
C GLN A 494 -11.80 4.25 -5.87
N PRO A 495 -11.58 5.13 -4.88
CA PRO A 495 -10.23 5.52 -4.49
C PRO A 495 -9.47 4.28 -3.98
N PHE A 496 -8.15 4.34 -4.08
CA PHE A 496 -7.30 3.33 -3.46
C PHE A 496 -7.51 3.34 -1.93
N ILE A 497 -7.54 2.15 -1.31
CA ILE A 497 -7.92 1.99 0.10
C ILE A 497 -7.10 2.88 1.07
N TYR A 498 -5.83 3.13 0.78
CA TYR A 498 -4.98 4.03 1.59
C TYR A 498 -5.25 5.52 1.39
N PHE A 499 -6.17 5.90 0.52
CA PHE A 499 -6.66 7.29 0.44
C PHE A 499 -7.78 7.55 1.45
N GLN A 500 -8.30 6.49 2.07
CA GLN A 500 -9.41 6.56 3.02
C GLN A 500 -8.95 6.71 4.49
N PHE A 501 -7.64 6.56 4.78
CA PHE A 501 -7.10 6.55 6.15
C PHE A 501 -6.05 7.64 6.40
#